data_952d1cb44692e752b65f14f82bc17cdf
#
_entry.id   952d1cb44692e752b65f14f82bc17cdf
#
_cell.length_a   1.000
_cell.length_b   1.000
_cell.length_c   1.000
_cell.angle_alpha   90.00
_cell.angle_beta   90.00
_cell.angle_gamma   90.00
#
_symmetry.space_group_name_H-M   'P 1'
#
loop_
_entity.id
_entity.type
_entity.pdbx_description
1 polymer ?
#
loop_
_entity_poly.entity_id
_entity_poly.type
_entity_poly.pdbx_seq_one_letter_code
_entity_poly.pdbx_strand_id
1 'polypeptide(L)'
;MQLGTIMDIYPTVLSVAGCEVPQNYVIDGFDLKRQLSGKADRKRPESFLMHFPHAHRGSYFTTYRLGDWKLIYYYSPETPKQPKALLYNLKDDPEERKELSSTHPDKCREMIQEMAAQLEKEGALYPVDKQGNELKPFVCF
;
A
#
# COMPACT_ATOMS: atom_id res chain seq x y z
N MET A 1 16.06 -1.73 5.70
CA MET A 1 15.90 -0.43 4.99
C MET A 1 14.51 0.08 5.32
N GLN A 2 14.33 1.34 5.74
CA GLN A 2 13.00 1.87 6.04
C GLN A 2 12.32 2.41 4.78
N LEU A 3 11.00 2.32 4.75
CA LEU A 3 10.17 2.82 3.66
C LEU A 3 10.23 4.35 3.56
N GLY A 4 10.37 4.89 2.34
CA GLY A 4 10.23 6.31 2.01
C GLY A 4 9.32 6.47 0.81
N THR A 5 8.53 7.55 0.79
CA THR A 5 7.59 7.87 -0.29
C THR A 5 7.78 9.31 -0.74
N ILE A 6 7.24 9.66 -1.90
CA ILE A 6 7.27 11.05 -2.40
C ILE A 6 6.52 12.02 -1.48
N MET A 7 5.51 11.53 -0.75
CA MET A 7 4.74 12.34 0.23
C MET A 7 5.59 12.81 1.41
N ASP A 8 6.68 12.10 1.71
CA ASP A 8 7.60 12.43 2.80
C ASP A 8 8.49 13.65 2.49
N ILE A 9 8.60 14.05 1.23
CA ILE A 9 9.47 15.16 0.82
C ILE A 9 9.03 16.46 1.47
N TYR A 10 7.74 16.77 1.44
CA TYR A 10 7.22 18.03 1.97
C TYR A 10 7.51 18.22 3.48
N PRO A 11 7.10 17.30 4.38
CA PRO A 11 7.41 17.45 5.81
C PRO A 11 8.92 17.40 6.10
N THR A 12 9.69 16.67 5.29
CA THR A 12 11.16 16.62 5.44
C THR A 12 11.79 17.97 5.11
N VAL A 13 11.39 18.61 4.01
CA VAL A 13 11.90 19.93 3.63
C VAL A 13 11.57 20.97 4.70
N LEU A 14 10.34 21.00 5.22
CA LEU A 14 9.96 21.91 6.30
C LEU A 14 10.83 21.67 7.55
N SER A 15 11.00 20.43 7.95
CA SER A 15 11.82 20.07 9.13
C SER A 15 13.29 20.48 8.96
N VAL A 16 13.88 20.25 7.76
CA VAL A 16 15.26 20.64 7.48
C VAL A 16 15.43 22.17 7.46
N ALA A 17 14.42 22.90 6.93
CA ALA A 17 14.39 24.35 6.91
C ALA A 17 14.09 24.99 8.28
N GLY A 18 13.79 24.20 9.31
CA GLY A 18 13.38 24.72 10.62
C GLY A 18 11.98 25.33 10.66
N CYS A 19 11.14 24.98 9.67
CA CYS A 19 9.75 25.43 9.61
C CYS A 19 8.84 24.39 10.28
N GLU A 20 7.77 24.90 10.91
CA GLU A 20 6.75 24.00 11.48
C GLU A 20 5.81 23.47 10.39
N VAL A 21 5.39 22.23 10.56
CA VAL A 21 4.32 21.63 9.75
C VAL A 21 3.00 22.30 10.15
N PRO A 22 2.20 22.83 9.20
CA PRO A 22 0.91 23.46 9.52
C PRO A 22 -0.03 22.46 10.21
N GLN A 23 -0.53 22.82 11.40
CA GLN A 23 -1.36 21.91 12.22
C GLN A 23 -2.80 21.79 11.72
N ASN A 24 -3.26 22.74 10.90
CA ASN A 24 -4.60 22.74 10.30
C ASN A 24 -4.65 22.05 8.93
N TYR A 25 -3.60 21.33 8.55
CA TYR A 25 -3.48 20.66 7.27
C TYR A 25 -3.07 19.20 7.47
N VAL A 26 -3.82 18.27 6.87
CA VAL A 26 -3.50 16.85 6.92
C VAL A 26 -2.34 16.54 5.97
N ILE A 27 -1.29 15.96 6.49
CA ILE A 27 -0.10 15.56 5.71
C ILE A 27 0.08 14.04 5.85
N ASP A 28 0.05 13.33 4.73
CA ASP A 28 0.20 11.88 4.69
C ASP A 28 1.66 11.42 4.82
N GLY A 29 2.61 12.34 4.62
CA GLY A 29 4.04 12.05 4.65
C GLY A 29 4.65 12.18 6.05
N PHE A 30 5.84 11.61 6.20
CA PHE A 30 6.64 11.64 7.43
C PHE A 30 7.96 12.37 7.20
N ASP A 31 8.51 12.99 8.23
CA ASP A 31 9.85 13.59 8.19
C ASP A 31 10.92 12.50 8.10
N LEU A 32 11.70 12.52 7.01
CA LEU A 32 12.79 11.57 6.76
C LEU A 32 14.15 12.03 7.32
N LYS A 33 14.23 13.15 8.03
CA LYS A 33 15.50 13.73 8.52
C LYS A 33 16.35 12.72 9.29
N ARG A 34 15.71 11.86 10.09
CA ARG A 34 16.43 10.80 10.83
C ARG A 34 17.01 9.74 9.88
N GLN A 35 16.23 9.28 8.91
CA GLN A 35 16.67 8.27 7.93
C GLN A 35 17.76 8.81 7.02
N LEU A 36 17.65 10.06 6.57
CA LEU A 36 18.68 10.74 5.78
C LEU A 36 20.00 10.90 6.54
N SER A 37 19.95 10.96 7.88
CA SER A 37 21.14 10.93 8.73
C SER A 37 21.57 9.52 9.16
N GLY A 38 21.07 8.47 8.52
CA GLY A 38 21.43 7.08 8.78
C GLY A 38 20.84 6.49 10.06
N LYS A 39 19.85 7.15 10.67
CA LYS A 39 19.19 6.71 11.92
C LYS A 39 17.80 6.15 11.63
N ALA A 40 17.48 5.01 12.22
CA ALA A 40 16.12 4.47 12.14
C ALA A 40 15.10 5.37 12.87
N ASP A 41 13.90 5.49 12.32
CA ASP A 41 12.76 6.10 13.00
C ASP A 41 11.74 5.03 13.36
N ARG A 42 11.65 4.71 14.66
CA ARG A 42 10.73 3.69 15.19
C ARG A 42 9.26 4.15 15.23
N LYS A 43 9.00 5.44 15.06
CA LYS A 43 7.64 5.98 15.07
C LYS A 43 6.97 5.91 13.69
N ARG A 44 7.77 5.71 12.66
CA ARG A 44 7.27 5.61 11.30
C ARG A 44 6.61 4.24 11.07
N PRO A 45 5.38 4.19 10.54
CA PRO A 45 4.79 2.92 10.14
C PRO A 45 5.60 2.28 9.01
N GLU A 46 5.75 0.96 9.05
CA GLU A 46 6.40 0.17 8.00
C GLU A 46 5.39 -0.28 6.93
N SER A 47 4.20 0.29 6.94
CA SER A 47 3.14 0.02 5.95
C SER A 47 2.97 1.19 4.98
N PHE A 48 2.57 0.85 3.76
CA PHE A 48 2.19 1.82 2.74
C PHE A 48 0.99 1.26 1.97
N LEU A 49 -0.08 2.06 1.89
CA LEU A 49 -1.30 1.73 1.18
C LEU A 49 -1.47 2.70 0.00
N MET A 50 -1.64 2.15 -1.20
CA MET A 50 -2.03 2.91 -2.38
C MET A 50 -3.31 2.30 -2.94
N HIS A 51 -4.43 2.97 -2.72
CA HIS A 51 -5.74 2.56 -3.17
C HIS A 51 -6.11 3.26 -4.48
N PHE A 52 -6.42 2.50 -5.51
CA PHE A 52 -6.75 3.00 -6.83
C PHE A 52 -8.11 2.46 -7.28
N PRO A 53 -9.24 3.03 -6.77
CA PRO A 53 -10.58 2.55 -7.07
C PRO A 53 -11.12 3.00 -8.44
N HIS A 54 -10.26 3.54 -9.30
CA HIS A 54 -10.64 4.07 -10.60
C HIS A 54 -10.08 3.23 -11.74
N ALA A 55 -10.87 2.99 -12.78
CA ALA A 55 -10.39 2.36 -14.01
C ALA A 55 -9.52 3.35 -14.80
N HIS A 56 -8.21 3.35 -14.55
CA HIS A 56 -7.27 4.10 -15.35
C HIS A 56 -6.43 3.15 -16.20
N ARG A 57 -6.77 3.00 -17.46
CA ARG A 57 -6.09 2.13 -18.43
C ARG A 57 -6.00 0.64 -18.06
N GLY A 58 -6.80 0.17 -17.13
CA GLY A 58 -6.74 -1.18 -16.63
C GLY A 58 -7.65 -1.44 -15.44
N SER A 59 -7.30 -2.43 -14.64
CA SER A 59 -8.09 -2.90 -13.51
C SER A 59 -8.05 -1.95 -12.32
N TYR A 60 -9.12 -1.93 -11.56
CA TYR A 60 -9.14 -1.37 -10.20
C TYR A 60 -8.26 -2.19 -9.27
N PHE A 61 -7.35 -1.55 -8.56
CA PHE A 61 -6.43 -2.28 -7.67
C PHE A 61 -6.08 -1.50 -6.41
N THR A 62 -5.60 -2.22 -5.42
CA THR A 62 -4.92 -1.67 -4.25
C THR A 62 -3.56 -2.32 -4.12
N THR A 63 -2.54 -1.52 -3.90
CA THR A 63 -1.22 -2.00 -3.48
C THR A 63 -1.06 -1.77 -1.99
N TYR A 64 -0.64 -2.81 -1.27
CA TYR A 64 -0.35 -2.75 0.15
C TYR A 64 1.05 -3.30 0.43
N ARG A 65 1.87 -2.52 1.08
CA ARG A 65 3.18 -2.94 1.55
C ARG A 65 3.20 -2.97 3.07
N LEU A 66 3.73 -4.05 3.63
CA LEU A 66 3.99 -4.20 5.05
C LEU A 66 5.38 -4.82 5.24
N GLY A 67 6.31 -4.02 5.75
CA GLY A 67 7.72 -4.43 5.86
C GLY A 67 8.31 -4.78 4.49
N ASP A 68 8.80 -6.02 4.36
CA ASP A 68 9.40 -6.53 3.13
C ASP A 68 8.38 -7.09 2.13
N TRP A 69 7.12 -7.28 2.53
CA TRP A 69 6.09 -7.86 1.69
C TRP A 69 5.26 -6.81 0.96
N LYS A 70 4.93 -7.09 -0.31
CA LYS A 70 4.04 -6.29 -1.15
C LYS A 70 2.91 -7.15 -1.69
N LEU A 71 1.68 -6.69 -1.49
CA LEU A 71 0.46 -7.24 -2.07
C LEU A 71 -0.06 -6.29 -3.14
N ILE A 72 -0.52 -6.84 -4.28
CA ILE A 72 -1.35 -6.13 -5.26
C ILE A 72 -2.67 -6.88 -5.34
N TYR A 73 -3.76 -6.22 -4.98
CA TYR A 73 -5.10 -6.80 -5.01
C TYR A 73 -5.93 -6.16 -6.12
N TYR A 74 -6.47 -6.97 -7.04
CA TYR A 74 -7.33 -6.56 -8.13
C TYR A 74 -8.80 -6.79 -7.79
N TYR A 75 -9.62 -5.75 -7.84
CA TYR A 75 -11.06 -5.85 -7.54
C TYR A 75 -11.83 -6.53 -8.67
N SER A 76 -11.46 -6.23 -9.92
CA SER A 76 -12.04 -6.82 -11.12
C SER A 76 -10.92 -7.17 -12.08
N PRO A 77 -10.38 -8.41 -12.05
CA PRO A 77 -9.37 -8.84 -12.99
C PRO A 77 -9.84 -8.70 -14.43
N GLU A 78 -8.98 -8.19 -15.31
CA GLU A 78 -9.33 -7.95 -16.72
C GLU A 78 -9.61 -9.24 -17.49
N THR A 79 -9.01 -10.33 -17.05
CA THR A 79 -9.21 -11.65 -17.65
C THR A 79 -9.43 -12.70 -16.55
N PRO A 80 -10.14 -13.81 -16.86
CA PRO A 80 -10.32 -14.91 -15.92
C PRO A 80 -9.01 -15.59 -15.46
N LYS A 81 -7.91 -15.35 -16.19
CA LYS A 81 -6.59 -15.90 -15.88
C LYS A 81 -5.75 -14.98 -14.98
N GLN A 82 -6.14 -13.72 -14.83
CA GLN A 82 -5.45 -12.79 -13.95
C GLN A 82 -5.79 -13.12 -12.50
N PRO A 83 -4.81 -13.40 -11.64
CA PRO A 83 -5.07 -13.65 -10.23
C PRO A 83 -5.63 -12.40 -9.55
N LYS A 84 -6.51 -12.58 -8.56
CA LYS A 84 -7.04 -11.46 -7.76
C LYS A 84 -5.97 -10.81 -6.88
N ALA A 85 -4.99 -11.58 -6.45
CA ALA A 85 -3.92 -11.10 -5.60
C ALA A 85 -2.56 -11.57 -6.11
N LEU A 86 -1.58 -10.68 -6.08
CA LEU A 86 -0.17 -10.97 -6.33
C LEU A 86 0.61 -10.62 -5.06
N LEU A 87 1.53 -11.49 -4.66
CA LEU A 87 2.35 -11.33 -3.47
C LEU A 87 3.84 -11.37 -3.84
N TYR A 88 4.60 -10.41 -3.32
CA TYR A 88 6.04 -10.31 -3.53
C TYR A 88 6.80 -10.08 -2.23
N ASN A 89 8.03 -10.57 -2.15
CA ASN A 89 8.98 -10.24 -1.08
C ASN A 89 10.06 -9.31 -1.64
N LEU A 90 9.94 -8.02 -1.37
CA LEU A 90 10.83 -6.98 -1.93
C LEU A 90 12.24 -6.99 -1.36
N LYS A 91 12.49 -7.73 -0.27
CA LYS A 91 13.84 -7.90 0.27
C LYS A 91 14.68 -8.82 -0.62
N ASP A 92 14.07 -9.92 -1.06
CA ASP A 92 14.74 -10.97 -1.83
C ASP A 92 14.56 -10.74 -3.35
N ASP A 93 13.48 -10.06 -3.74
CA ASP A 93 13.10 -9.79 -5.13
C ASP A 93 12.56 -8.34 -5.30
N PRO A 94 13.44 -7.33 -5.28
CA PRO A 94 13.04 -5.93 -5.43
C PRO A 94 12.47 -5.58 -6.83
N GLU A 95 12.67 -6.46 -7.82
CA GLU A 95 12.16 -6.29 -9.18
C GLU A 95 10.81 -6.99 -9.43
N GLU A 96 10.24 -7.64 -8.40
CA GLU A 96 8.91 -8.27 -8.47
C GLU A 96 8.80 -9.35 -9.57
N ARG A 97 9.86 -10.11 -9.80
CA ARG A 97 9.92 -11.14 -10.84
C ARG A 97 9.29 -12.47 -10.40
N LYS A 98 9.24 -12.72 -9.08
CA LYS A 98 8.78 -13.97 -8.51
C LYS A 98 7.49 -13.76 -7.71
N GLU A 99 6.38 -14.13 -8.31
CA GLU A 99 5.07 -14.12 -7.66
C GLU A 99 4.97 -15.27 -6.64
N LEU A 100 4.46 -14.98 -5.43
CA LEU A 100 4.50 -15.87 -4.28
C LEU A 100 3.12 -16.21 -3.69
N SER A 101 2.01 -15.72 -4.23
CA SER A 101 0.68 -15.94 -3.62
C SER A 101 0.32 -17.43 -3.51
N SER A 102 0.66 -18.22 -4.53
CA SER A 102 0.41 -19.67 -4.55
C SER A 102 1.32 -20.46 -3.61
N THR A 103 2.55 -19.99 -3.38
CA THR A 103 3.53 -20.67 -2.51
C THR A 103 3.46 -20.20 -1.05
N HIS A 104 2.87 -19.04 -0.80
CA HIS A 104 2.69 -18.44 0.53
C HIS A 104 1.22 -17.99 0.74
N PRO A 105 0.25 -18.91 0.65
CA PRO A 105 -1.17 -18.55 0.70
C PRO A 105 -1.59 -17.93 2.05
N ASP A 106 -1.00 -18.39 3.16
CA ASP A 106 -1.30 -17.83 4.49
C ASP A 106 -0.81 -16.39 4.62
N LYS A 107 0.39 -16.09 4.09
CA LYS A 107 0.91 -14.72 4.08
C LYS A 107 0.09 -13.81 3.16
N CYS A 108 -0.34 -14.33 2.02
CA CYS A 108 -1.23 -13.58 1.12
C CYS A 108 -2.56 -13.25 1.80
N ARG A 109 -3.14 -14.21 2.51
CA ARG A 109 -4.38 -14.02 3.29
C ARG A 109 -4.22 -12.97 4.38
N GLU A 110 -3.15 -13.07 5.18
CA GLU A 110 -2.81 -12.09 6.21
C GLU A 110 -2.73 -10.67 5.62
N MET A 111 -1.97 -10.51 4.53
CA MET A 111 -1.81 -9.21 3.86
C MET A 111 -3.11 -8.65 3.31
N ILE A 112 -4.03 -9.48 2.80
CA ILE A 112 -5.36 -9.04 2.35
C ILE A 112 -6.20 -8.57 3.54
N GLN A 113 -6.15 -9.27 4.68
CA GLN A 113 -6.88 -8.89 5.88
C GLN A 113 -6.39 -7.55 6.45
N GLU A 114 -5.07 -7.38 6.56
CA GLU A 114 -4.45 -6.13 7.03
C GLU A 114 -4.78 -4.95 6.11
N MET A 115 -4.68 -5.17 4.79
CA MET A 115 -5.06 -4.18 3.78
C MET A 115 -6.53 -3.78 3.90
N ALA A 116 -7.44 -4.76 4.03
CA ALA A 116 -8.86 -4.52 4.15
C ALA A 116 -9.20 -3.74 5.43
N ALA A 117 -8.59 -4.10 6.56
CA ALA A 117 -8.77 -3.40 7.83
C ALA A 117 -8.28 -1.94 7.75
N GLN A 118 -7.15 -1.69 7.08
CA GLN A 118 -6.66 -0.33 6.89
C GLN A 118 -7.58 0.48 5.97
N LEU A 119 -8.04 -0.09 4.87
CA LEU A 119 -9.00 0.57 3.96
C LEU A 119 -10.30 0.95 4.68
N GLU A 120 -10.84 0.06 5.52
CA GLU A 120 -12.03 0.32 6.31
C GLU A 120 -11.81 1.45 7.33
N LYS A 121 -10.68 1.43 8.03
CA LYS A 121 -10.28 2.47 8.98
C LYS A 121 -10.19 3.85 8.33
N GLU A 122 -9.67 3.93 7.11
CA GLU A 122 -9.52 5.18 6.35
C GLU A 122 -10.82 5.60 5.64
N GLY A 123 -11.89 4.84 5.72
CA GLY A 123 -13.16 5.11 5.05
C GLY A 123 -13.04 5.09 3.52
N ALA A 124 -12.23 4.17 2.99
CA ALA A 124 -11.95 4.09 1.56
C ALA A 124 -13.22 3.83 0.73
N LEU A 125 -13.33 4.51 -0.42
CA LEU A 125 -14.39 4.26 -1.40
C LEU A 125 -13.97 3.09 -2.30
N TYR A 126 -14.88 2.13 -2.49
CA TYR A 126 -14.61 0.97 -3.32
C TYR A 126 -15.16 1.14 -4.75
N PRO A 127 -14.54 0.49 -5.76
CA PRO A 127 -15.16 0.41 -7.08
C PRO A 127 -16.48 -0.36 -7.00
N VAL A 128 -17.35 -0.10 -7.95
CA VAL A 128 -18.65 -0.80 -8.04
C VAL A 128 -18.70 -1.68 -9.29
N ASP A 129 -19.44 -2.77 -9.23
CA ASP A 129 -19.74 -3.59 -10.39
C ASP A 129 -20.82 -2.95 -11.30
N LYS A 130 -21.18 -3.61 -12.39
CA LYS A 130 -22.23 -3.13 -13.33
C LYS A 130 -23.61 -3.04 -12.70
N GLN A 131 -23.85 -3.72 -11.59
CA GLN A 131 -25.08 -3.74 -10.81
C GLN A 131 -25.09 -2.69 -9.70
N GLY A 132 -23.98 -1.98 -9.47
CA GLY A 132 -23.82 -0.97 -8.43
C GLY A 132 -23.38 -1.53 -7.07
N ASN A 133 -22.99 -2.81 -6.97
CA ASN A 133 -22.49 -3.38 -5.73
C ASN A 133 -21.01 -3.02 -5.52
N GLU A 134 -20.64 -2.65 -4.29
CA GLU A 134 -19.24 -2.39 -3.95
C GLU A 134 -18.38 -3.65 -4.03
N LEU A 135 -17.24 -3.53 -4.69
CA LEU A 135 -16.23 -4.59 -4.81
C LEU A 135 -15.24 -4.48 -3.65
N LYS A 136 -15.61 -4.98 -2.48
CA LYS A 136 -14.72 -5.02 -1.30
C LYS A 136 -13.69 -6.14 -1.40
N PRO A 137 -12.49 -5.97 -0.78
CA PRO A 137 -11.54 -7.05 -0.69
C PRO A 137 -12.15 -8.21 0.12
N PHE A 138 -12.00 -9.42 -0.38
CA PHE A 138 -12.40 -10.61 0.35
C PHE A 138 -11.34 -11.71 0.22
N VAL A 139 -11.22 -12.50 1.27
CA VAL A 139 -10.28 -13.60 1.34
C VAL A 139 -10.98 -14.84 0.79
N CYS A 140 -10.74 -15.15 -0.48
CA CYS A 140 -11.14 -16.43 -1.09
C CYS A 140 -9.88 -17.17 -1.54
N PHE A 141 -9.62 -18.28 -0.89
CA PHE A 141 -8.68 -19.29 -1.35
C PHE A 141 -9.30 -20.67 -1.14
#